data_750dfa29c3e19231ab0d79d5839be44a
#
_entry.id   750dfa29c3e19231ab0d79d5839be44a
#
_cell.length_a   1.000
_cell.length_b   1.000
_cell.length_c   1.000
_cell.angle_alpha   90.00
_cell.angle_beta   90.00
_cell.angle_gamma   90.00
#
_symmetry.space_group_name_H-M   'P 1'
#
loop_
_entity.id
_entity.type
_entity.pdbx_description
1 polymer ?
#
loop_
_entity_poly.entity_id
_entity_poly.type
_entity_poly.pdbx_seq_one_letter_code
_entity_poly.pdbx_strand_id
1 'polypeptide(L)'
;MGKTVELARHLETLHINNMYKNDFYWTWDKTDEEIDAVFTVADALRDLRERNKNTKVFNSGLGISIFRDNSTRTRFSFASACNLLGLEEQVLDEKVSQIAHGETVRETANMVSFMADVIGIRDDMFIGEGHKYQKTFMD
;
A
#
# COMPACT_ATOMS: atom_id res chain seq x y z
N MET A 1 -1.20 -24.70 16.36
CA MET A 1 -1.38 -23.86 15.16
C MET A 1 -1.98 -22.55 15.59
N GLY A 2 -1.49 -21.43 15.11
CA GLY A 2 -2.00 -20.13 15.48
C GLY A 2 -3.27 -19.76 14.71
N LYS A 3 -3.77 -18.55 14.96
CA LYS A 3 -4.97 -17.99 14.30
C LYS A 3 -4.86 -17.93 12.79
N THR A 4 -3.65 -17.97 12.23
CA THR A 4 -3.43 -17.85 10.78
C THR A 4 -4.23 -18.89 9.99
N VAL A 5 -4.31 -20.13 10.46
CA VAL A 5 -5.05 -21.19 9.74
C VAL A 5 -6.55 -20.90 9.73
N GLU A 6 -7.10 -20.44 10.86
CA GLU A 6 -8.53 -20.05 10.94
C GLU A 6 -8.82 -18.85 10.04
N LEU A 7 -7.93 -17.87 10.04
CA LEU A 7 -8.05 -16.67 9.20
C LEU A 7 -7.95 -17.02 7.72
N ALA A 8 -7.06 -17.94 7.34
CA ALA A 8 -6.97 -18.42 5.96
C ALA A 8 -8.26 -19.11 5.51
N ARG A 9 -8.85 -19.93 6.38
CA ARG A 9 -10.14 -20.58 6.09
C ARG A 9 -11.27 -19.55 5.94
N HIS A 10 -11.29 -18.55 6.81
CA HIS A 10 -12.27 -17.45 6.69
C HIS A 10 -12.10 -16.73 5.37
N LEU A 11 -10.86 -16.41 4.98
CA LEU A 11 -10.57 -15.73 3.73
C LEU A 11 -11.10 -16.50 2.50
N GLU A 12 -11.02 -17.83 2.51
CA GLU A 12 -11.52 -18.68 1.44
C GLU A 12 -13.05 -18.62 1.28
N THR A 13 -13.77 -18.20 2.32
CA THR A 13 -15.24 -18.05 2.27
C THR A 13 -15.69 -16.72 1.65
N LEU A 14 -14.78 -15.77 1.49
CA LEU A 14 -15.09 -14.41 1.04
C LEU A 14 -15.08 -14.31 -0.49
N HIS A 15 -16.01 -13.54 -1.03
CA HIS A 15 -16.07 -13.23 -2.46
C HIS A 15 -15.24 -11.97 -2.73
N ILE A 16 -14.07 -12.15 -3.35
CA ILE A 16 -13.11 -11.10 -3.66
C ILE A 16 -12.98 -10.99 -5.17
N ASN A 17 -13.70 -10.05 -5.76
CA ASN A 17 -13.82 -9.95 -7.22
C ASN A 17 -12.99 -8.84 -7.83
N ASN A 18 -12.58 -7.83 -7.05
CA ASN A 18 -12.05 -6.60 -7.60
C ASN A 18 -10.86 -6.05 -6.81
N MET A 19 -9.98 -6.95 -6.33
CA MET A 19 -8.79 -6.55 -5.57
C MET A 19 -7.49 -6.79 -6.33
N TYR A 20 -7.41 -7.90 -7.10
CA TYR A 20 -6.19 -8.27 -7.80
C TYR A 20 -5.90 -7.30 -8.95
N LYS A 21 -4.72 -6.71 -8.93
CA LYS A 21 -4.25 -5.71 -9.90
C LYS A 21 -5.15 -4.48 -10.04
N ASN A 22 -5.92 -4.18 -9.01
CA ASN A 22 -6.72 -2.97 -8.94
C ASN A 22 -6.24 -2.06 -7.82
N ASP A 23 -6.34 -0.77 -8.04
CA ASP A 23 -5.95 0.22 -7.06
C ASP A 23 -6.96 0.30 -5.92
N PHE A 24 -6.47 0.50 -4.73
CA PHE A 24 -7.30 0.75 -3.56
C PHE A 24 -7.36 2.27 -3.32
N TYR A 25 -8.41 2.91 -3.86
CA TYR A 25 -8.56 4.36 -3.80
C TYR A 25 -9.63 4.78 -2.78
N TRP A 26 -10.84 4.22 -2.91
CA TRP A 26 -11.94 4.50 -2.01
C TRP A 26 -12.35 3.25 -1.25
N THR A 27 -12.59 3.38 0.06
CA THR A 27 -13.14 2.27 0.83
C THR A 27 -14.58 1.96 0.43
N TRP A 28 -15.35 2.96 0.05
CA TRP A 28 -16.75 2.79 -0.34
C TRP A 28 -16.94 2.17 -1.74
N ASP A 29 -15.91 2.08 -2.54
CA ASP A 29 -15.93 1.33 -3.80
C ASP A 29 -15.72 -0.17 -3.59
N LYS A 30 -15.40 -0.58 -2.39
CA LYS A 30 -15.14 -1.97 -2.02
C LYS A 30 -16.36 -2.56 -1.31
N THR A 31 -16.61 -3.85 -1.55
CA THR A 31 -17.65 -4.57 -0.82
C THR A 31 -17.19 -4.83 0.63
N ASP A 32 -18.15 -5.12 1.51
CA ASP A 32 -17.82 -5.47 2.89
C ASP A 32 -16.94 -6.72 2.96
N GLU A 33 -17.14 -7.68 2.06
CA GLU A 33 -16.29 -8.88 1.97
C GLU A 33 -14.86 -8.55 1.54
N GLU A 34 -14.69 -7.62 0.60
CA GLU A 34 -13.36 -7.17 0.18
C GLU A 34 -12.61 -6.43 1.30
N ILE A 35 -13.32 -5.59 2.06
CA ILE A 35 -12.74 -4.93 3.24
C ILE A 35 -12.42 -5.96 4.33
N ASP A 36 -13.31 -6.92 4.58
CA ASP A 36 -13.05 -8.03 5.52
C ASP A 36 -11.79 -8.81 5.10
N ALA A 37 -11.61 -9.07 3.81
CA ALA A 37 -10.43 -9.73 3.29
C ALA A 37 -9.14 -8.98 3.63
N VAL A 38 -9.12 -7.66 3.50
CA VAL A 38 -7.95 -6.83 3.85
C VAL A 38 -7.61 -6.98 5.33
N PHE A 39 -8.60 -6.86 6.21
CA PHE A 39 -8.39 -7.02 7.67
C PHE A 39 -7.99 -8.45 8.03
N THR A 40 -8.56 -9.44 7.37
CA THR A 40 -8.24 -10.86 7.62
C THR A 40 -6.78 -11.15 7.27
N VAL A 41 -6.30 -10.68 6.13
CA VAL A 41 -4.89 -10.81 5.74
C VAL A 41 -3.98 -10.07 6.72
N ALA A 42 -4.35 -8.86 7.13
CA ALA A 42 -3.57 -8.09 8.09
C ALA A 42 -3.45 -8.82 9.44
N ASP A 43 -4.54 -9.40 9.92
CA ASP A 43 -4.55 -10.16 11.17
C ASP A 43 -3.73 -11.46 11.07
N ALA A 44 -3.80 -12.15 9.93
CA ALA A 44 -2.99 -13.34 9.68
C ALA A 44 -1.49 -13.02 9.68
N LEU A 45 -1.10 -11.93 9.01
CA LEU A 45 0.29 -11.48 8.99
C LEU A 45 0.77 -11.05 10.39
N ARG A 46 -0.10 -10.40 11.16
CA ARG A 46 0.19 -10.03 12.55
C ARG A 46 0.43 -11.28 13.40
N ASP A 47 -0.43 -12.29 13.31
CA ASP A 47 -0.27 -13.55 14.05
C ASP A 47 1.06 -14.24 13.69
N LEU A 48 1.41 -14.29 12.42
CA LEU A 48 2.71 -14.82 11.98
C LEU A 48 3.87 -14.01 12.58
N ARG A 49 3.78 -12.69 12.52
CA ARG A 49 4.81 -11.80 13.05
C ARG A 49 5.02 -11.98 14.56
N GLU A 50 3.93 -12.05 15.34
CA GLU A 50 3.98 -12.25 16.79
C GLU A 50 4.59 -13.60 17.16
N ARG A 51 4.41 -14.61 16.33
CA ARG A 51 5.01 -15.92 16.51
C ARG A 51 6.41 -16.05 15.89
N ASN A 52 7.00 -14.95 15.49
CA ASN A 52 8.31 -14.87 14.85
C ASN A 52 8.43 -15.78 13.61
N LYS A 53 7.35 -15.85 12.83
CA LYS A 53 7.32 -16.58 11.56
C LYS A 53 7.60 -15.61 10.40
N ASN A 54 8.06 -16.17 9.30
CA ASN A 54 8.35 -15.41 8.08
C ASN A 54 7.05 -14.88 7.47
N THR A 55 7.02 -13.58 7.22
CA THR A 55 5.89 -12.88 6.57
C THR A 55 6.22 -12.43 5.15
N LYS A 56 7.39 -12.79 4.63
CA LYS A 56 7.83 -12.40 3.29
C LYS A 56 7.09 -13.20 2.23
N VAL A 57 5.91 -12.72 1.85
CA VAL A 57 5.11 -13.31 0.77
C VAL A 57 5.66 -12.96 -0.61
N PHE A 58 6.53 -11.96 -0.70
CA PHE A 58 7.24 -11.57 -1.91
C PHE A 58 8.73 -11.85 -1.74
N ASN A 59 9.38 -12.34 -2.80
CA ASN A 59 10.83 -12.59 -2.79
C ASN A 59 11.63 -11.31 -3.04
N SER A 60 11.04 -10.37 -3.77
CA SER A 60 11.64 -9.10 -4.14
C SER A 60 10.55 -8.14 -4.59
N GLY A 61 10.92 -6.91 -4.84
CA GLY A 61 10.03 -5.91 -5.36
C GLY A 61 10.26 -4.56 -4.69
N LEU A 62 9.59 -3.54 -5.19
CA LEU A 62 9.74 -2.17 -4.77
C LEU A 62 8.41 -1.59 -4.31
N GLY A 63 8.38 -1.13 -3.07
CA GLY A 63 7.30 -0.30 -2.53
C GLY A 63 7.73 1.16 -2.50
N ILE A 64 6.92 2.04 -3.06
CA ILE A 64 7.20 3.48 -3.10
C ILE A 64 6.22 4.21 -2.21
N SER A 65 6.73 5.05 -1.32
CA SER A 65 5.92 5.94 -0.49
C SER A 65 5.98 7.36 -1.02
N ILE A 66 4.81 7.97 -1.16
CA ILE A 66 4.64 9.38 -1.55
C ILE A 66 3.81 10.04 -0.45
N PHE A 67 4.49 10.53 0.58
CA PHE A 67 3.85 11.17 1.72
C PHE A 67 4.17 12.65 1.70
N ARG A 68 3.16 13.45 1.36
CA ARG A 68 3.31 14.91 1.18
C ARG A 68 3.31 15.66 2.51
N ASP A 69 3.08 14.98 3.60
CA ASP A 69 3.13 15.53 4.95
C ASP A 69 4.31 14.98 5.75
N ASN A 70 4.49 15.49 6.96
CA ASN A 70 5.57 15.10 7.88
C ASN A 70 5.14 14.00 8.87
N SER A 71 4.31 13.06 8.44
CA SER A 71 3.85 11.98 9.31
C SER A 71 4.93 10.95 9.56
N THR A 72 5.51 10.96 10.75
CA THR A 72 6.51 9.98 11.17
C THR A 72 5.91 8.57 11.27
N ARG A 73 4.73 8.46 11.84
CA ARG A 73 4.05 7.18 12.07
C ARG A 73 3.76 6.44 10.76
N THR A 74 3.20 7.14 9.79
CA THR A 74 2.86 6.56 8.48
C THR A 74 4.10 6.15 7.72
N ARG A 75 5.15 6.97 7.74
CA ARG A 75 6.43 6.66 7.07
C ARG A 75 7.04 5.38 7.60
N PHE A 76 7.15 5.26 8.92
CA PHE A 76 7.75 4.07 9.53
C PHE A 76 6.88 2.82 9.41
N SER A 77 5.57 2.95 9.51
CA SER A 77 4.68 1.79 9.36
C SER A 77 4.70 1.26 7.92
N PHE A 78 4.74 2.13 6.92
CA PHE A 78 4.86 1.72 5.52
C PHE A 78 6.20 1.04 5.24
N ALA A 79 7.31 1.64 5.69
CA ALA A 79 8.64 1.05 5.53
C ALA A 79 8.73 -0.33 6.21
N SER A 80 8.21 -0.44 7.43
CA SER A 80 8.16 -1.71 8.15
C SER A 80 7.33 -2.76 7.42
N ALA A 81 6.17 -2.37 6.91
CA ALA A 81 5.30 -3.27 6.15
C ALA A 81 5.99 -3.79 4.89
N CYS A 82 6.65 -2.92 4.13
CA CYS A 82 7.43 -3.32 2.95
C CYS A 82 8.49 -4.36 3.32
N ASN A 83 9.29 -4.08 4.33
CA ASN A 83 10.34 -4.99 4.79
C ASN A 83 9.77 -6.34 5.22
N LEU A 84 8.70 -6.34 6.02
CA LEU A 84 8.09 -7.58 6.52
C LEU A 84 7.48 -8.43 5.40
N LEU A 85 7.02 -7.80 4.32
CA LEU A 85 6.43 -8.49 3.17
C LEU A 85 7.46 -8.95 2.14
N GLY A 86 8.72 -8.53 2.25
CA GLY A 86 9.79 -8.89 1.33
C GLY A 86 10.05 -7.87 0.23
N LEU A 87 9.54 -6.64 0.40
CA LEU A 87 9.75 -5.54 -0.54
C LEU A 87 10.82 -4.58 -0.01
N GLU A 88 11.55 -3.96 -0.91
CA GLU A 88 12.36 -2.78 -0.60
C GLU A 88 11.47 -1.55 -0.61
N GLU A 89 11.74 -0.59 0.27
CA GLU A 89 10.99 0.67 0.31
C GLU A 89 11.83 1.81 -0.24
N GLN A 90 11.23 2.60 -1.12
CA GLN A 90 11.82 3.83 -1.63
C GLN A 90 10.87 4.99 -1.38
N VAL A 91 11.38 6.04 -0.78
CA VAL A 91 10.62 7.28 -0.58
C VAL A 91 10.75 8.15 -1.82
N LEU A 92 9.63 8.60 -2.36
CA LEU A 92 9.61 9.65 -3.37
C LEU A 92 9.38 10.99 -2.68
N ASP A 93 10.43 11.80 -2.63
CA ASP A 93 10.36 13.17 -2.14
C ASP A 93 10.27 14.12 -3.34
N GLU A 94 9.13 14.79 -3.48
CA GLU A 94 8.88 15.71 -4.59
C GLU A 94 9.88 16.88 -4.63
N LYS A 95 10.45 17.26 -3.48
CA LYS A 95 11.42 18.37 -3.40
C LYS A 95 12.74 18.04 -4.08
N VAL A 96 13.10 16.75 -4.13
CA VAL A 96 14.36 16.27 -4.72
C VAL A 96 14.12 15.39 -5.94
N SER A 97 12.87 15.27 -6.39
CA SER A 97 12.48 14.51 -7.58
C SER A 97 12.45 15.41 -8.81
N GLN A 98 12.23 14.81 -9.97
CA GLN A 98 12.07 15.54 -11.23
C GLN A 98 10.83 16.44 -11.25
N ILE A 99 9.86 16.23 -10.37
CA ILE A 99 8.72 17.15 -10.18
C ILE A 99 9.22 18.55 -9.81
N ALA A 100 10.24 18.64 -8.95
CA ALA A 100 10.86 19.91 -8.59
C ALA A 100 11.56 20.60 -9.78
N HIS A 101 11.89 19.85 -10.82
CA HIS A 101 12.51 20.32 -12.07
C HIS A 101 11.53 20.48 -13.22
N GLY A 102 10.22 20.48 -12.97
CA GLY A 102 9.17 20.74 -13.94
C GLY A 102 8.48 19.49 -14.51
N GLU A 103 8.84 18.29 -14.01
CA GLU A 103 8.11 17.07 -14.35
C GLU A 103 6.69 17.13 -13.77
N THR A 104 5.68 16.72 -14.54
CA THR A 104 4.31 16.67 -14.05
C THR A 104 4.09 15.44 -13.16
N VAL A 105 3.06 15.51 -12.29
CA VAL A 105 2.65 14.36 -11.46
C VAL A 105 2.33 13.14 -12.34
N ARG A 106 1.71 13.36 -13.48
CA ARG A 106 1.35 12.30 -14.43
C ARG A 106 2.57 11.63 -15.06
N GLU A 107 3.57 12.42 -15.44
CA GLU A 107 4.83 11.88 -15.98
C GLU A 107 5.55 11.05 -14.92
N THR A 108 5.64 11.55 -13.70
CA THR A 108 6.21 10.80 -12.57
C THR A 108 5.45 9.52 -12.31
N ALA A 109 4.11 9.56 -12.31
CA ALA A 109 3.27 8.39 -12.10
C ALA A 109 3.53 7.30 -13.15
N ASN A 110 3.59 7.69 -14.42
CA ASN A 110 3.87 6.76 -15.52
C ASN A 110 5.24 6.08 -15.34
N MET A 111 6.27 6.84 -15.02
CA MET A 111 7.62 6.31 -14.84
C MET A 111 7.70 5.39 -13.63
N VAL A 112 7.18 5.82 -12.49
CA VAL A 112 7.27 5.11 -11.22
C VAL A 112 6.46 3.80 -11.27
N SER A 113 5.30 3.81 -11.92
CA SER A 113 4.44 2.63 -12.04
C SER A 113 5.09 1.47 -12.78
N PHE A 114 6.03 1.75 -13.66
CA PHE A 114 6.81 0.70 -14.33
C PHE A 114 7.73 -0.06 -13.38
N MET A 115 8.20 0.58 -12.32
CA MET A 115 9.24 0.04 -11.45
C MET A 115 8.70 -0.43 -10.11
N ALA A 116 7.57 0.09 -9.68
CA ALA A 116 7.00 -0.21 -8.37
C ALA A 116 6.00 -1.36 -8.43
N ASP A 117 6.01 -2.19 -7.39
CA ASP A 117 4.99 -3.23 -7.18
C ASP A 117 3.82 -2.69 -6.37
N VAL A 118 4.10 -1.74 -5.48
CA VAL A 118 3.07 -1.05 -4.70
C VAL A 118 3.47 0.40 -4.47
N ILE A 119 2.48 1.27 -4.51
CA ILE A 119 2.68 2.70 -4.25
C ILE A 119 1.69 3.11 -3.16
N GLY A 120 2.21 3.66 -2.06
CA GLY A 120 1.41 4.23 -0.99
C GLY A 120 1.44 5.75 -1.06
N ILE A 121 0.26 6.36 -1.15
CA ILE A 121 0.14 7.82 -1.24
C ILE A 121 -0.63 8.33 -0.03
N ARG A 122 -0.07 9.35 0.61
CA ARG A 122 -0.78 10.13 1.62
C ARG A 122 -0.57 11.62 1.34
N ASP A 123 -1.69 12.32 1.21
CA ASP A 123 -1.71 13.76 1.05
C ASP A 123 -2.87 14.33 1.87
N ASP A 124 -2.55 14.87 3.03
CA ASP A 124 -3.50 15.50 3.93
C ASP A 124 -3.10 16.94 4.30
N MET A 125 -2.28 17.57 3.48
CA MET A 125 -1.83 18.95 3.70
C MET A 125 -2.99 19.96 3.65
N PHE A 126 -3.98 19.71 2.78
CA PHE A 126 -5.15 20.58 2.62
C PHE A 126 -6.42 19.72 2.61
N ILE A 127 -7.41 20.15 3.35
CA ILE A 127 -8.71 19.47 3.44
C ILE A 127 -9.34 19.36 2.05
N GLY A 128 -9.66 18.13 1.64
CA GLY A 128 -10.34 17.85 0.38
C GLY A 128 -9.47 17.85 -0.87
N GLU A 129 -8.18 18.11 -0.76
CA GLU A 129 -7.29 18.15 -1.93
C GLU A 129 -6.48 16.88 -2.15
N GLY A 130 -6.24 16.08 -1.09
CA GLY A 130 -5.40 14.88 -1.18
C GLY A 130 -5.90 13.87 -2.20
N HIS A 131 -7.20 13.67 -2.30
CA HIS A 131 -7.77 12.73 -3.26
C HIS A 131 -7.52 13.14 -4.72
N LYS A 132 -7.41 14.41 -5.01
CA LYS A 132 -7.12 14.90 -6.37
C LYS A 132 -5.72 14.48 -6.81
N TYR A 133 -4.75 14.62 -5.93
CA TYR A 133 -3.38 14.16 -6.19
C TYR A 133 -3.33 12.66 -6.41
N GLN A 134 -3.95 11.89 -5.51
CA GLN A 134 -4.00 10.43 -5.60
C GLN A 134 -4.65 9.99 -6.91
N LYS A 135 -5.77 10.59 -7.27
CA LYS A 135 -6.47 10.27 -8.52
C LYS A 135 -5.62 10.57 -9.74
N THR A 136 -4.96 11.73 -9.79
CA THR A 136 -4.06 12.09 -10.89
C THR A 136 -2.93 11.09 -11.02
N PHE A 137 -2.43 10.57 -9.90
CA PHE A 137 -1.35 9.60 -9.88
C PHE A 137 -1.80 8.23 -10.40
N MET A 138 -3.02 7.82 -10.06
CA MET A 138 -3.59 6.53 -10.45
C MET A 138 -4.08 6.48 -11.90
N ASP A 139 -4.57 7.61 -12.41
CA ASP A 139 -5.06 7.72 -13.80
C ASP A 139 -3.90 7.76 -14.81
#